data_24f10cd37ba36e6fd5c4154e87689acd
#
_entry.id   24f10cd37ba36e6fd5c4154e87689acd
#
_cell.length_a   1.000
_cell.length_b   1.000
_cell.length_c   1.000
_cell.angle_alpha   90.00
_cell.angle_beta   90.00
_cell.angle_gamma   90.00
#
_symmetry.space_group_name_H-M   'P 1'
#
loop_
_entity.id
_entity.type
_entity.pdbx_description
1 polymer ?
#
loop_
_entity_poly.entity_id
_entity_poly.type
_entity_poly.pdbx_seq_one_letter_code
_entity_poly.pdbx_strand_id
1 'polypeptide(L)'
;MNGYGSIQGSMQGKDVSAKVASCPEEMPQVVGVITSRTRARRGAGDWIEIGRKHRAFVPDGIPVPSVGEVGECWGRMTANGADPVLMVSRIRSRRFEACASPSELLGVLGVRRTPPLRFEEVCQLLGPLVEWLCCAGWKAVARGIVKGTLRSARAISADPFLLYRRRRLPFQATVAAAQVLGHELCSDGHYKAAVMEVLARADEEGVGGISEAHLVARCAELIGLPADKVAPSVSIQMGLVGKFEQGLWFSPVVYFARKKALAMIRANQQDSGDARSSVQARSLRYRYSIVTGGAGSGKTELAKSLMTQVREQGGKVAATAMTGKAATLLGEDATTLHKLLGYGGGGYSVSTVDADLVLVDEAGMLTWHILYRLLLACRGQIVLIGDPQQLAPVGATP
;
A
#
# COMPACT_ATOMS: atom_id res chain seq x y z
N MET A 1 58.00 50.86 2.74
CA MET A 1 58.19 51.55 1.45
C MET A 1 58.42 50.48 0.42
N ASN A 2 57.48 50.33 -0.51
CA ASN A 2 57.64 49.97 -1.91
C ASN A 2 58.33 48.64 -2.25
N GLY A 3 57.77 47.78 -3.03
CA GLY A 3 57.33 47.98 -4.37
C GLY A 3 56.71 46.71 -4.97
N TYR A 4 55.71 46.95 -5.74
CA TYR A 4 55.08 45.99 -6.63
C TYR A 4 55.95 45.68 -7.82
N GLY A 5 56.17 44.39 -8.09
CA GLY A 5 56.77 43.89 -9.30
C GLY A 5 55.82 42.96 -10.04
N SER A 6 55.24 43.43 -11.12
CA SER A 6 54.41 42.68 -12.07
C SER A 6 55.31 41.73 -12.91
N ILE A 7 54.96 40.44 -12.94
CA ILE A 7 55.51 39.49 -13.89
C ILE A 7 54.36 38.98 -14.73
N GLN A 8 54.26 39.46 -15.97
CA GLN A 8 53.52 38.84 -17.05
C GLN A 8 54.31 37.59 -17.49
N GLY A 9 53.74 36.41 -17.34
CA GLY A 9 54.21 35.15 -17.88
C GLY A 9 53.13 34.55 -18.75
N SER A 10 53.32 34.61 -20.05
CA SER A 10 52.56 33.92 -21.07
C SER A 10 52.62 32.41 -20.85
N MET A 11 51.53 31.77 -20.58
CA MET A 11 51.40 30.31 -20.69
C MET A 11 50.68 29.93 -21.98
N GLN A 12 51.48 29.41 -22.90
CA GLN A 12 51.04 28.70 -24.07
C GLN A 12 50.15 27.51 -23.70
N GLY A 13 49.10 27.32 -24.49
CA GLY A 13 48.19 26.21 -24.37
C GLY A 13 48.88 24.85 -24.46
N LYS A 14 48.74 24.05 -23.46
CA LYS A 14 48.91 22.61 -23.54
C LYS A 14 47.55 21.97 -23.66
N ASP A 15 47.25 21.46 -24.85
CA ASP A 15 46.19 20.49 -25.11
C ASP A 15 46.32 19.32 -24.13
N VAL A 16 45.45 19.30 -23.16
CA VAL A 16 45.23 18.12 -22.31
C VAL A 16 44.04 17.36 -22.91
N SER A 17 44.29 16.70 -24.04
CA SER A 17 43.46 15.55 -24.44
C SER A 17 43.67 14.46 -23.39
N ALA A 18 42.92 14.50 -22.32
CA ALA A 18 42.84 13.40 -21.38
C ALA A 18 42.28 12.21 -22.15
N LYS A 19 43.15 11.27 -22.51
CA LYS A 19 42.79 9.90 -22.80
C LYS A 19 41.94 9.41 -21.67
N VAL A 20 40.62 9.31 -21.87
CA VAL A 20 39.75 8.52 -21.03
C VAL A 20 40.24 7.08 -21.19
N ALA A 21 41.09 6.65 -20.27
CA ALA A 21 41.40 5.25 -20.11
C ALA A 21 40.10 4.52 -19.91
N SER A 22 39.76 3.62 -20.83
CA SER A 22 38.66 2.67 -20.65
C SER A 22 38.98 1.80 -19.44
N CYS A 23 38.40 2.15 -18.27
CA CYS A 23 38.33 1.22 -17.16
C CYS A 23 37.62 -0.03 -17.67
N PRO A 24 38.12 -1.24 -17.32
CA PRO A 24 37.39 -2.46 -17.61
C PRO A 24 36.00 -2.29 -17.03
N GLU A 25 34.93 -2.63 -17.80
CA GLU A 25 33.56 -2.56 -17.35
C GLU A 25 33.41 -3.50 -16.13
N GLU A 26 33.42 -2.93 -14.95
CA GLU A 26 33.12 -3.69 -13.75
C GLU A 26 31.73 -4.30 -13.91
N MET A 27 31.58 -5.57 -13.57
CA MET A 27 30.31 -6.26 -13.62
C MET A 27 29.31 -5.56 -12.65
N PRO A 28 28.07 -5.32 -13.07
CA PRO A 28 27.07 -4.74 -12.17
C PRO A 28 26.81 -5.66 -10.97
N GLN A 29 26.66 -5.07 -9.80
CA GLN A 29 26.40 -5.84 -8.56
C GLN A 29 24.99 -6.41 -8.51
N VAL A 30 24.01 -5.68 -9.05
CA VAL A 30 22.63 -6.13 -9.16
C VAL A 30 22.09 -5.80 -10.55
N VAL A 31 21.50 -6.81 -11.18
CA VAL A 31 20.82 -6.66 -12.47
C VAL A 31 19.42 -7.25 -12.36
N GLY A 32 18.43 -6.51 -12.81
CA GLY A 32 17.06 -7.00 -12.83
C GLY A 32 16.03 -5.94 -13.21
N VAL A 33 14.79 -6.38 -13.38
CA VAL A 33 13.68 -5.49 -13.73
C VAL A 33 13.34 -4.60 -12.55
N ILE A 34 13.20 -3.30 -12.77
CA ILE A 34 12.70 -2.35 -11.78
C ILE A 34 11.21 -2.59 -11.61
N THR A 35 10.79 -2.98 -10.41
CA THR A 35 9.39 -3.34 -10.10
C THR A 35 8.63 -2.29 -9.31
N SER A 36 9.36 -1.42 -8.61
CA SER A 36 8.78 -0.25 -7.94
C SER A 36 9.77 0.89 -7.84
N ARG A 37 9.25 2.12 -7.71
CA ARG A 37 10.01 3.33 -7.45
C ARG A 37 9.21 4.22 -6.50
N THR A 38 9.86 4.70 -5.43
CA THR A 38 9.22 5.55 -4.42
C THR A 38 10.19 6.64 -3.98
N ARG A 39 9.77 7.89 -4.00
CA ARG A 39 10.59 9.01 -3.49
C ARG A 39 10.84 8.86 -2.00
N ALA A 40 12.09 9.09 -1.55
CA ALA A 40 12.41 9.03 -0.13
C ALA A 40 11.75 10.18 0.64
N ARG A 41 11.17 9.89 1.80
CA ARG A 41 10.43 10.86 2.63
C ARG A 41 11.23 12.11 3.06
N ARG A 42 12.57 12.04 3.07
CA ARG A 42 13.47 13.14 3.42
C ARG A 42 14.33 13.63 2.25
N GLY A 43 13.87 13.44 1.03
CA GLY A 43 14.28 14.24 -0.11
C GLY A 43 15.65 13.99 -0.73
N ALA A 44 16.41 12.96 -0.37
CA ALA A 44 17.77 12.77 -0.88
C ALA A 44 17.93 11.73 -2.01
N GLY A 45 16.84 11.22 -2.60
CA GLY A 45 16.90 10.19 -3.63
C GLY A 45 15.63 9.37 -3.77
N ASP A 46 15.71 8.31 -4.54
CA ASP A 46 14.63 7.38 -4.79
C ASP A 46 14.94 5.98 -4.27
N TRP A 47 13.95 5.33 -3.70
CA TRP A 47 13.96 3.91 -3.42
C TRP A 47 13.46 3.16 -4.64
N ILE A 48 14.21 2.13 -5.06
CA ILE A 48 13.79 1.23 -6.13
C ILE A 48 13.81 -0.22 -5.63
N GLU A 49 12.93 -1.04 -6.18
CA GLU A 49 12.98 -2.49 -6.05
C GLU A 49 13.41 -3.10 -7.38
N ILE A 50 14.39 -4.01 -7.34
CA ILE A 50 14.91 -4.72 -8.48
C ILE A 50 14.52 -6.19 -8.36
N GLY A 51 13.57 -6.62 -9.17
CA GLY A 51 12.87 -7.87 -8.97
C GLY A 51 12.13 -7.85 -7.62
N ARG A 52 12.03 -9.01 -6.96
CA ARG A 52 11.44 -9.12 -5.60
C ARG A 52 12.48 -9.33 -4.48
N LYS A 53 13.76 -9.23 -4.82
CA LYS A 53 14.84 -9.64 -3.89
C LYS A 53 15.75 -8.50 -3.48
N HIS A 54 15.85 -7.46 -4.28
CA HIS A 54 16.83 -6.42 -4.05
C HIS A 54 16.14 -5.08 -3.90
N ARG A 55 16.45 -4.40 -2.81
CA ARG A 55 16.08 -3.01 -2.58
C ARG A 55 17.30 -2.15 -2.74
N ALA A 56 17.17 -1.04 -3.47
CA ALA A 56 18.26 -0.13 -3.70
C ALA A 56 17.84 1.32 -3.45
N PHE A 57 18.78 2.11 -3.00
CA PHE A 57 18.63 3.55 -2.85
C PHE A 57 19.45 4.26 -3.91
N VAL A 58 18.84 5.10 -4.72
CA VAL A 58 19.46 5.89 -5.77
C VAL A 58 19.49 7.34 -5.33
N PRO A 59 20.67 7.92 -5.02
CA PRO A 59 20.80 9.32 -4.61
C PRO A 59 20.34 10.29 -5.71
N ASP A 60 19.97 11.51 -5.30
CA ASP A 60 19.68 12.58 -6.25
C ASP A 60 20.85 12.83 -7.21
N GLY A 61 20.53 13.15 -8.46
CA GLY A 61 21.50 13.36 -9.52
C GLY A 61 21.85 12.11 -10.34
N ILE A 62 21.43 10.91 -9.92
CA ILE A 62 21.54 9.69 -10.71
C ILE A 62 20.19 9.43 -11.40
N PRO A 63 20.15 9.33 -12.75
CA PRO A 63 18.89 9.07 -13.45
C PRO A 63 18.33 7.69 -13.05
N VAL A 64 17.09 7.66 -12.56
CA VAL A 64 16.43 6.43 -12.13
C VAL A 64 15.65 5.83 -13.30
N PRO A 65 15.84 4.54 -13.61
CA PRO A 65 15.07 3.86 -14.65
C PRO A 65 13.56 3.85 -14.35
N SER A 66 12.79 3.78 -15.40
CA SER A 66 11.34 3.58 -15.28
C SER A 66 11.01 2.18 -14.77
N VAL A 67 9.86 2.06 -14.11
CA VAL A 67 9.33 0.74 -13.72
C VAL A 67 9.10 -0.08 -15.01
N GLY A 68 9.58 -1.31 -15.04
CA GLY A 68 9.55 -2.19 -16.22
C GLY A 68 10.87 -2.27 -17.00
N GLU A 69 11.76 -1.31 -16.85
CA GLU A 69 13.09 -1.37 -17.44
C GLU A 69 14.03 -2.30 -16.65
N VAL A 70 15.07 -2.79 -17.30
CA VAL A 70 16.13 -3.55 -16.62
C VAL A 70 17.15 -2.55 -16.08
N GLY A 71 17.35 -2.55 -14.77
CA GLY A 71 18.39 -1.80 -14.10
C GLY A 71 19.66 -2.63 -13.91
N GLU A 72 20.79 -2.15 -14.44
CA GLU A 72 22.14 -2.63 -14.14
C GLU A 72 22.73 -1.67 -13.13
N CYS A 73 22.87 -2.10 -11.88
CA CYS A 73 23.22 -1.23 -10.77
C CYS A 73 24.59 -1.53 -10.20
N TRP A 74 25.38 -0.48 -10.00
CA TRP A 74 26.67 -0.50 -9.32
C TRP A 74 26.56 0.33 -8.05
N GLY A 75 27.22 -0.10 -6.98
CA GLY A 75 27.18 0.61 -5.72
C GLY A 75 27.75 -0.20 -4.56
N ARG A 76 27.39 0.14 -3.36
CA ARG A 76 27.85 -0.54 -2.14
C ARG A 76 26.67 -1.17 -1.40
N MET A 77 26.74 -2.45 -1.09
CA MET A 77 25.78 -3.10 -0.22
C MET A 77 25.97 -2.63 1.22
N THR A 78 24.89 -2.22 1.87
CA THR A 78 24.88 -1.83 3.28
C THR A 78 24.06 -2.84 4.07
N ALA A 79 24.65 -3.36 5.15
CA ALA A 79 23.97 -4.27 6.07
C ALA A 79 23.31 -3.44 7.19
N ASN A 80 22.18 -2.81 6.88
CA ASN A 80 21.37 -2.14 7.90
C ASN A 80 20.06 -2.91 8.09
N GLY A 81 20.04 -3.83 9.07
CA GLY A 81 18.86 -4.64 9.37
C GLY A 81 18.85 -6.02 8.69
N ALA A 82 17.69 -6.66 8.66
CA ALA A 82 17.51 -8.02 8.13
C ALA A 82 17.69 -8.13 6.61
N ASP A 83 17.47 -7.03 5.86
CA ASP A 83 17.56 -7.01 4.41
C ASP A 83 18.68 -6.06 3.95
N PRO A 84 19.67 -6.55 3.16
CA PRO A 84 20.73 -5.72 2.60
C PRO A 84 20.17 -4.74 1.56
N VAL A 85 20.65 -3.49 1.61
CA VAL A 85 20.25 -2.42 0.68
C VAL A 85 21.46 -2.05 -0.18
N LEU A 86 21.25 -1.95 -1.51
CA LEU A 86 22.25 -1.44 -2.43
C LEU A 86 22.20 0.10 -2.46
N MET A 87 23.28 0.75 -2.03
CA MET A 87 23.48 2.19 -2.23
C MET A 87 24.08 2.42 -3.61
N VAL A 88 23.26 2.88 -4.54
CA VAL A 88 23.62 2.99 -5.96
C VAL A 88 24.57 4.15 -6.20
N SER A 89 25.70 3.90 -6.85
CA SER A 89 26.64 4.92 -7.35
C SER A 89 26.48 5.18 -8.84
N ARG A 90 26.05 4.17 -9.59
CA ARG A 90 25.77 4.25 -11.03
C ARG A 90 24.65 3.29 -11.38
N ILE A 91 23.77 3.68 -12.28
CA ILE A 91 22.74 2.82 -12.85
C ILE A 91 22.68 3.01 -14.37
N ARG A 92 22.57 1.91 -15.09
CA ARG A 92 22.27 1.88 -16.51
C ARG A 92 20.93 1.21 -16.70
N SER A 93 20.07 1.76 -17.52
CA SER A 93 18.79 1.18 -17.84
C SER A 93 18.71 0.74 -19.30
N ARG A 94 17.92 -0.31 -19.52
CA ARG A 94 17.50 -0.72 -20.86
C ARG A 94 16.05 -1.19 -20.80
N ARG A 95 15.33 -1.10 -21.91
CA ARG A 95 14.01 -1.70 -22.01
C ARG A 95 14.09 -3.20 -21.83
N PHE A 96 13.06 -3.77 -21.23
CA PHE A 96 12.92 -5.22 -21.17
C PHE A 96 12.59 -5.75 -22.57
N GLU A 97 13.43 -6.64 -23.07
CA GLU A 97 13.23 -7.33 -24.34
C GLU A 97 13.03 -8.82 -24.04
N ALA A 98 11.89 -9.35 -24.48
CA ALA A 98 11.59 -10.76 -24.34
C ALA A 98 12.37 -11.55 -25.40
N CYS A 99 13.05 -12.59 -24.98
CA CYS A 99 13.88 -13.43 -25.86
C CYS A 99 13.60 -14.93 -25.73
N ALA A 100 12.87 -15.33 -24.68
CA ALA A 100 12.63 -16.74 -24.42
C ALA A 100 11.60 -17.35 -25.38
N SER A 101 11.95 -18.45 -25.98
CA SER A 101 11.02 -19.31 -26.72
C SER A 101 9.99 -19.98 -25.78
N PRO A 102 8.85 -20.47 -26.28
CA PRO A 102 7.87 -21.20 -25.46
C PRO A 102 8.49 -22.37 -24.66
N SER A 103 9.45 -23.08 -25.27
CA SER A 103 10.15 -24.20 -24.60
C SER A 103 11.04 -23.73 -23.44
N GLU A 104 11.75 -22.61 -23.60
CA GLU A 104 12.57 -22.01 -22.54
C GLU A 104 11.70 -21.48 -21.41
N LEU A 105 10.55 -20.86 -21.71
CA LEU A 105 9.59 -20.39 -20.70
C LEU A 105 9.08 -21.54 -19.82
N LEU A 106 8.87 -22.74 -20.35
CA LEU A 106 8.52 -23.93 -19.54
C LEU A 106 9.61 -24.26 -18.52
N GLY A 107 10.89 -24.20 -18.92
CA GLY A 107 12.04 -24.40 -18.04
C GLY A 107 12.08 -23.35 -16.92
N VAL A 108 11.93 -22.07 -17.25
CA VAL A 108 11.93 -20.96 -16.30
C VAL A 108 10.77 -21.07 -15.31
N LEU A 109 9.60 -21.51 -15.77
CA LEU A 109 8.41 -21.73 -14.94
C LEU A 109 8.52 -22.97 -14.03
N GLY A 110 9.51 -23.85 -14.28
CA GLY A 110 9.66 -25.12 -13.55
C GLY A 110 8.52 -26.11 -13.83
N VAL A 111 7.95 -26.09 -15.03
CA VAL A 111 6.92 -27.03 -15.47
C VAL A 111 7.62 -28.27 -16.04
N ARG A 112 7.63 -29.36 -15.26
CA ARG A 112 8.33 -30.63 -15.62
C ARG A 112 7.44 -31.65 -16.34
N ARG A 113 6.16 -31.38 -16.54
CA ARG A 113 5.18 -32.28 -17.20
C ARG A 113 4.61 -31.60 -18.44
N THR A 114 3.87 -32.41 -19.23
CA THR A 114 3.21 -31.96 -20.46
C THR A 114 2.66 -30.52 -20.33
N PRO A 115 2.97 -29.63 -21.26
CA PRO A 115 2.46 -28.26 -21.24
C PRO A 115 0.92 -28.26 -21.13
N PRO A 116 0.33 -27.25 -20.49
CA PRO A 116 -1.11 -27.09 -20.51
C PRO A 116 -1.63 -27.04 -21.96
N LEU A 117 -2.80 -27.60 -22.19
CA LEU A 117 -3.48 -27.45 -23.48
C LEU A 117 -3.49 -25.95 -23.88
N ARG A 118 -3.07 -25.66 -25.12
CA ARG A 118 -2.96 -24.28 -25.65
C ARG A 118 -1.86 -23.40 -25.03
N PHE A 119 -0.84 -24.00 -24.48
CA PHE A 119 0.31 -23.26 -23.94
C PHE A 119 0.95 -22.36 -25.01
N GLU A 120 1.13 -22.85 -26.22
CA GLU A 120 1.69 -22.07 -27.33
C GLU A 120 0.84 -20.85 -27.69
N GLU A 121 -0.49 -20.98 -27.71
CA GLU A 121 -1.41 -19.86 -27.94
C GLU A 121 -1.32 -18.81 -26.84
N VAL A 122 -1.16 -19.24 -25.57
CA VAL A 122 -0.95 -18.32 -24.45
C VAL A 122 0.40 -17.63 -24.56
N CYS A 123 1.47 -18.33 -24.99
CA CYS A 123 2.79 -17.74 -25.20
C CYS A 123 2.82 -16.75 -26.36
N GLN A 124 2.06 -16.99 -27.43
CA GLN A 124 1.91 -16.02 -28.52
C GLN A 124 1.28 -14.71 -28.05
N LEU A 125 0.29 -14.78 -27.16
CA LEU A 125 -0.43 -13.61 -26.63
C LEU A 125 0.34 -12.90 -25.50
N LEU A 126 0.97 -13.65 -24.61
CA LEU A 126 1.48 -13.15 -23.32
C LEU A 126 2.91 -13.61 -23.02
N GLY A 127 3.63 -14.18 -24.00
CA GLY A 127 5.02 -14.66 -23.82
C GLY A 127 5.93 -13.59 -23.20
N PRO A 128 5.97 -12.36 -23.74
CA PRO A 128 6.76 -11.26 -23.19
C PRO A 128 6.40 -10.96 -21.72
N LEU A 129 5.13 -10.96 -21.39
CA LEU A 129 4.64 -10.74 -20.01
C LEU A 129 5.05 -11.89 -19.08
N VAL A 130 4.91 -13.14 -19.53
CA VAL A 130 5.26 -14.33 -18.73
C VAL A 130 6.75 -14.32 -18.42
N GLU A 131 7.59 -14.02 -19.40
CA GLU A 131 9.04 -13.89 -19.22
C GLU A 131 9.39 -12.76 -18.25
N TRP A 132 8.81 -11.57 -18.47
CA TRP A 132 9.01 -10.43 -17.58
C TRP A 132 8.61 -10.76 -16.12
N LEU A 133 7.45 -11.38 -15.92
CA LEU A 133 6.98 -11.78 -14.58
C LEU A 133 7.97 -12.76 -13.92
N CYS A 134 8.59 -13.65 -14.68
CA CYS A 134 9.61 -14.55 -14.15
C CYS A 134 10.86 -13.79 -13.72
N CYS A 135 11.35 -12.86 -14.56
CA CYS A 135 12.51 -12.02 -14.27
C CYS A 135 12.27 -11.09 -13.10
N ALA A 136 11.05 -10.51 -13.00
CA ALA A 136 10.64 -9.65 -11.91
C ALA A 136 10.30 -10.42 -10.59
N GLY A 137 10.45 -11.74 -10.58
CA GLY A 137 10.20 -12.57 -9.39
C GLY A 137 8.73 -12.93 -9.15
N TRP A 138 7.83 -12.67 -10.10
CA TRP A 138 6.39 -12.97 -10.03
C TRP A 138 6.03 -14.34 -10.62
N LYS A 139 6.90 -15.34 -10.45
CA LYS A 139 6.73 -16.70 -11.02
C LYS A 139 5.37 -17.34 -10.69
N ALA A 140 4.79 -17.06 -9.51
CA ALA A 140 3.48 -17.58 -9.13
C ALA A 140 2.37 -17.02 -10.02
N VAL A 141 2.43 -15.72 -10.33
CA VAL A 141 1.48 -15.05 -11.24
C VAL A 141 1.66 -15.56 -12.65
N ALA A 142 2.90 -15.67 -13.15
CA ALA A 142 3.23 -16.24 -14.45
C ALA A 142 2.66 -17.66 -14.62
N ARG A 143 2.88 -18.54 -13.63
CA ARG A 143 2.30 -19.91 -13.61
C ARG A 143 0.76 -19.87 -13.62
N GLY A 144 0.14 -18.92 -12.90
CA GLY A 144 -1.31 -18.76 -12.88
C GLY A 144 -1.87 -18.34 -14.23
N ILE A 145 -1.16 -17.49 -14.98
CA ILE A 145 -1.53 -17.09 -16.34
C ILE A 145 -1.45 -18.28 -17.29
N VAL A 146 -0.33 -19.00 -17.27
CA VAL A 146 -0.08 -20.14 -18.16
C VAL A 146 -1.05 -21.29 -17.90
N LYS A 147 -1.42 -21.56 -16.64
CA LYS A 147 -2.43 -22.56 -16.26
C LYS A 147 -3.88 -22.08 -16.49
N GLY A 148 -4.07 -20.81 -16.78
CA GLY A 148 -5.38 -20.22 -17.02
C GLY A 148 -6.00 -20.65 -18.36
N THR A 149 -7.23 -20.18 -18.58
CA THR A 149 -7.92 -20.40 -19.85
C THR A 149 -7.44 -19.42 -20.93
N LEU A 150 -7.53 -19.79 -22.19
CA LEU A 150 -7.23 -18.90 -23.32
C LEU A 150 -8.11 -17.61 -23.29
N ARG A 151 -9.36 -17.73 -22.83
CA ARG A 151 -10.22 -16.57 -22.58
C ARG A 151 -9.62 -15.61 -21.57
N SER A 152 -9.02 -16.12 -20.50
CA SER A 152 -8.32 -15.30 -19.51
C SER A 152 -7.07 -14.64 -20.08
N ALA A 153 -6.31 -15.37 -20.92
CA ALA A 153 -5.11 -14.83 -21.57
C ALA A 153 -5.48 -13.71 -22.55
N ARG A 154 -6.48 -13.89 -23.39
CA ARG A 154 -7.00 -12.85 -24.30
C ARG A 154 -7.51 -11.62 -23.54
N ALA A 155 -8.20 -11.82 -22.41
CA ALA A 155 -8.66 -10.71 -21.59
C ALA A 155 -7.50 -9.91 -20.98
N ILE A 156 -6.42 -10.57 -20.52
CA ILE A 156 -5.22 -9.91 -19.98
C ILE A 156 -4.44 -9.22 -21.11
N SER A 157 -4.35 -9.84 -22.29
CA SER A 157 -3.72 -9.23 -23.46
C SER A 157 -4.46 -7.97 -23.91
N ALA A 158 -5.78 -7.96 -23.86
CA ALA A 158 -6.60 -6.79 -24.20
C ALA A 158 -6.58 -5.70 -23.11
N ASP A 159 -6.49 -6.08 -21.85
CA ASP A 159 -6.47 -5.16 -20.70
C ASP A 159 -5.57 -5.71 -19.57
N PRO A 160 -4.28 -5.38 -19.59
CA PRO A 160 -3.33 -5.83 -18.57
C PRO A 160 -3.68 -5.38 -17.16
N PHE A 161 -4.43 -4.27 -17.00
CA PHE A 161 -4.87 -3.76 -15.70
C PHE A 161 -5.86 -4.68 -14.98
N LEU A 162 -6.38 -5.72 -15.65
CA LEU A 162 -7.06 -6.84 -15.02
C LEU A 162 -6.20 -7.53 -13.95
N LEU A 163 -4.88 -7.55 -14.10
CA LEU A 163 -3.97 -8.17 -13.11
C LEU A 163 -4.01 -7.41 -11.78
N TYR A 164 -4.08 -6.09 -11.82
CA TYR A 164 -4.30 -5.27 -10.63
C TYR A 164 -5.70 -5.49 -10.04
N ARG A 165 -6.74 -5.34 -10.85
CA ARG A 165 -8.13 -5.48 -10.39
C ARG A 165 -8.44 -6.86 -9.78
N ARG A 166 -7.73 -7.90 -10.21
CA ARG A 166 -7.81 -9.25 -9.63
C ARG A 166 -6.80 -9.50 -8.51
N ARG A 167 -6.14 -8.46 -7.99
CA ARG A 167 -5.13 -8.52 -6.92
C ARG A 167 -4.00 -9.51 -7.21
N ARG A 168 -3.59 -9.62 -8.47
CA ARG A 168 -2.48 -10.49 -8.90
C ARG A 168 -1.16 -9.75 -8.87
N LEU A 169 -1.16 -8.46 -9.21
CA LEU A 169 -0.01 -7.57 -9.20
C LEU A 169 -0.37 -6.26 -8.50
N PRO A 170 0.58 -5.59 -7.84
CA PRO A 170 0.47 -4.20 -7.39
C PRO A 170 0.30 -3.25 -8.60
N PHE A 171 -0.19 -2.04 -8.36
CA PHE A 171 -0.46 -1.07 -9.42
C PHE A 171 0.78 -0.80 -10.30
N GLN A 172 1.93 -0.45 -9.71
CA GLN A 172 3.16 -0.15 -10.45
C GLN A 172 3.66 -1.33 -11.29
N ALA A 173 3.62 -2.55 -10.74
CA ALA A 173 3.98 -3.74 -11.47
C ALA A 173 3.00 -4.02 -12.63
N THR A 174 1.73 -3.62 -12.49
CA THR A 174 0.75 -3.76 -13.57
C THR A 174 0.97 -2.73 -14.67
N VAL A 175 1.37 -1.50 -14.33
CA VAL A 175 1.80 -0.49 -15.31
C VAL A 175 2.96 -1.03 -16.15
N ALA A 176 3.98 -1.59 -15.50
CA ALA A 176 5.10 -2.20 -16.19
C ALA A 176 4.70 -3.40 -17.08
N ALA A 177 3.78 -4.24 -16.59
CA ALA A 177 3.22 -5.35 -17.37
C ALA A 177 2.51 -4.86 -18.64
N ALA A 178 1.75 -3.76 -18.55
CA ALA A 178 1.09 -3.14 -19.70
C ALA A 178 2.11 -2.63 -20.73
N GLN A 179 3.17 -1.98 -20.28
CA GLN A 179 4.27 -1.51 -21.16
C GLN A 179 4.99 -2.66 -21.86
N VAL A 180 5.25 -3.78 -21.16
CA VAL A 180 5.86 -4.98 -21.73
C VAL A 180 5.01 -5.58 -22.86
N LEU A 181 3.67 -5.49 -22.73
CA LEU A 181 2.73 -5.90 -23.78
C LEU A 181 2.51 -4.85 -24.87
N GLY A 182 3.22 -3.71 -24.82
CA GLY A 182 3.10 -2.63 -25.82
C GLY A 182 1.82 -1.80 -25.69
N HIS A 183 1.14 -1.85 -24.55
CA HIS A 183 -0.05 -1.01 -24.33
C HIS A 183 0.35 0.43 -24.04
N GLU A 184 -0.41 1.34 -24.64
CA GLU A 184 -0.36 2.74 -24.26
C GLU A 184 -0.90 2.92 -22.84
N LEU A 185 -0.21 3.74 -22.06
CA LEU A 185 -0.72 4.23 -20.79
C LEU A 185 -1.87 5.21 -21.08
N CYS A 186 -2.72 5.47 -20.09
CA CYS A 186 -3.92 6.31 -20.27
C CYS A 186 -5.10 5.65 -20.98
N SER A 187 -5.13 4.32 -21.00
CA SER A 187 -6.33 3.57 -21.37
C SER A 187 -7.39 3.61 -20.24
N ASP A 188 -8.64 3.29 -20.58
CA ASP A 188 -9.72 3.15 -19.58
C ASP A 188 -9.36 2.17 -18.45
N GLY A 189 -8.69 1.08 -18.79
CA GLY A 189 -8.17 0.11 -17.81
C GLY A 189 -7.17 0.73 -16.84
N HIS A 190 -6.28 1.59 -17.35
CA HIS A 190 -5.30 2.32 -16.54
C HIS A 190 -5.97 3.31 -15.58
N TYR A 191 -6.84 4.20 -16.11
CA TYR A 191 -7.58 5.15 -15.27
C TYR A 191 -8.43 4.44 -14.21
N LYS A 192 -9.10 3.36 -14.58
CA LYS A 192 -9.87 2.54 -13.64
C LYS A 192 -9.03 1.96 -12.53
N ALA A 193 -7.87 1.42 -12.87
CA ALA A 193 -6.91 0.90 -11.88
C ALA A 193 -6.37 2.01 -10.98
N ALA A 194 -6.05 3.18 -11.54
CA ALA A 194 -5.58 4.34 -10.78
C ALA A 194 -6.62 4.83 -9.76
N VAL A 195 -7.89 4.96 -10.15
CA VAL A 195 -8.98 5.32 -9.23
C VAL A 195 -9.11 4.30 -8.11
N MET A 196 -9.07 3.01 -8.44
CA MET A 196 -9.14 1.94 -7.43
C MET A 196 -7.95 1.98 -6.47
N GLU A 197 -6.74 2.25 -6.97
CA GLU A 197 -5.53 2.35 -6.15
C GLU A 197 -5.60 3.55 -5.21
N VAL A 198 -6.04 4.74 -5.70
CA VAL A 198 -6.18 5.94 -4.87
C VAL A 198 -7.21 5.73 -3.77
N LEU A 199 -8.37 5.13 -4.10
CA LEU A 199 -9.38 4.80 -3.10
C LEU A 199 -8.88 3.76 -2.08
N ALA A 200 -8.11 2.75 -2.53
CA ALA A 200 -7.54 1.75 -1.63
C ALA A 200 -6.49 2.37 -0.69
N ARG A 201 -5.63 3.26 -1.19
CA ARG A 201 -4.67 3.99 -0.34
C ARG A 201 -5.36 4.90 0.67
N ALA A 202 -6.43 5.59 0.25
CA ALA A 202 -7.24 6.39 1.16
C ALA A 202 -7.85 5.53 2.28
N ASP A 203 -8.30 4.31 1.96
CA ASP A 203 -8.79 3.37 2.96
C ASP A 203 -7.69 2.92 3.94
N GLU A 204 -6.49 2.63 3.44
CA GLU A 204 -5.32 2.25 4.25
C GLU A 204 -4.82 3.41 5.14
N GLU A 205 -4.90 4.63 4.62
CA GLU A 205 -4.59 5.86 5.36
C GLU A 205 -5.67 6.22 6.39
N GLY A 206 -6.80 5.49 6.40
CA GLY A 206 -7.94 5.75 7.29
C GLY A 206 -8.82 6.92 6.88
N VAL A 207 -8.63 7.45 5.67
CA VAL A 207 -9.48 8.52 5.11
C VAL A 207 -10.88 7.96 4.88
N GLY A 208 -11.85 8.50 5.58
CA GLY A 208 -13.25 8.01 5.54
C GLY A 208 -14.02 8.36 4.26
N GLY A 209 -13.35 8.95 3.28
CA GLY A 209 -13.88 9.36 1.99
C GLY A 209 -13.02 10.48 1.40
N ILE A 210 -12.94 10.61 0.08
CA ILE A 210 -12.09 11.56 -0.61
C ILE A 210 -12.92 12.45 -1.55
N SER A 211 -12.66 13.75 -1.57
CA SER A 211 -13.34 14.67 -2.49
C SER A 211 -12.88 14.41 -3.93
N GLU A 212 -13.73 14.73 -4.91
CA GLU A 212 -13.41 14.54 -6.32
C GLU A 212 -12.11 15.25 -6.72
N ALA A 213 -11.92 16.49 -6.30
CA ALA A 213 -10.72 17.25 -6.61
C ALA A 213 -9.43 16.56 -6.09
N HIS A 214 -9.45 16.07 -4.86
CA HIS A 214 -8.31 15.33 -4.30
C HIS A 214 -8.10 13.98 -4.97
N LEU A 215 -9.17 13.29 -5.34
CA LEU A 215 -9.07 11.99 -6.04
C LEU A 215 -8.44 12.19 -7.43
N VAL A 216 -8.89 13.20 -8.19
CA VAL A 216 -8.30 13.56 -9.48
C VAL A 216 -6.82 13.94 -9.33
N ALA A 217 -6.48 14.76 -8.35
CA ALA A 217 -5.10 15.18 -8.10
C ALA A 217 -4.18 13.99 -7.78
N ARG A 218 -4.62 13.07 -6.90
CA ARG A 218 -3.85 11.85 -6.57
C ARG A 218 -3.76 10.88 -7.75
N CYS A 219 -4.79 10.78 -8.59
CA CYS A 219 -4.72 10.00 -9.84
C CYS A 219 -3.73 10.61 -10.83
N ALA A 220 -3.72 11.94 -10.96
CA ALA A 220 -2.79 12.67 -11.81
C ALA A 220 -1.33 12.43 -11.39
N GLU A 221 -1.04 12.52 -10.11
CA GLU A 221 0.27 12.20 -9.52
C GLU A 221 0.66 10.74 -9.78
N LEU A 222 -0.26 9.80 -9.56
CA LEU A 222 -0.02 8.37 -9.73
C LEU A 222 0.25 7.98 -11.20
N ILE A 223 -0.41 8.65 -12.14
CA ILE A 223 -0.28 8.42 -13.59
C ILE A 223 0.90 9.22 -14.17
N GLY A 224 1.31 10.31 -13.53
CA GLY A 224 2.39 11.20 -13.98
C GLY A 224 1.94 12.18 -15.07
N LEU A 225 0.66 12.59 -15.08
CA LEU A 225 0.10 13.56 -16.02
C LEU A 225 -0.57 14.71 -15.29
N PRO A 226 -0.71 15.90 -15.93
CA PRO A 226 -1.44 17.04 -15.38
C PRO A 226 -2.91 16.70 -15.09
N ALA A 227 -3.45 17.27 -14.01
CA ALA A 227 -4.79 16.98 -13.52
C ALA A 227 -5.90 17.29 -14.54
N ASP A 228 -5.75 18.37 -15.31
CA ASP A 228 -6.69 18.75 -16.36
C ASP A 228 -6.80 17.72 -17.48
N LYS A 229 -5.72 17.02 -17.79
CA LYS A 229 -5.70 15.95 -18.80
C LYS A 229 -6.33 14.65 -18.33
N VAL A 230 -6.21 14.34 -17.03
CA VAL A 230 -6.73 13.07 -16.50
C VAL A 230 -8.17 13.18 -15.96
N ALA A 231 -8.61 14.37 -15.57
CA ALA A 231 -9.90 14.61 -14.94
C ALA A 231 -11.10 14.01 -15.70
N PRO A 232 -11.26 14.19 -17.02
CA PRO A 232 -12.44 13.65 -17.73
C PRO A 232 -12.53 12.13 -17.64
N SER A 233 -11.41 11.43 -17.87
CA SER A 233 -11.35 9.97 -17.83
C SER A 233 -11.47 9.44 -16.40
N VAL A 234 -10.84 10.10 -15.44
CA VAL A 234 -10.93 9.74 -14.02
C VAL A 234 -12.36 9.89 -13.52
N SER A 235 -13.07 10.98 -13.82
CA SER A 235 -14.46 11.20 -13.41
C SER A 235 -15.41 10.09 -13.93
N ILE A 236 -15.22 9.64 -15.18
CA ILE A 236 -15.97 8.50 -15.72
C ILE A 236 -15.69 7.23 -14.90
N GLN A 237 -14.42 6.93 -14.64
CA GLN A 237 -14.04 5.70 -13.92
C GLN A 237 -14.47 5.74 -12.44
N MET A 238 -14.50 6.92 -11.81
CA MET A 238 -15.01 7.10 -10.45
C MET A 238 -16.46 6.61 -10.34
N GLY A 239 -17.32 6.99 -11.27
CA GLY A 239 -18.70 6.52 -11.32
C GLY A 239 -18.86 5.01 -11.46
N LEU A 240 -17.89 4.34 -12.10
CA LEU A 240 -17.90 2.89 -12.30
C LEU A 240 -17.39 2.08 -11.11
N VAL A 241 -16.40 2.58 -10.38
CA VAL A 241 -15.72 1.80 -9.32
C VAL A 241 -15.89 2.36 -7.91
N GLY A 242 -16.20 3.63 -7.77
CA GLY A 242 -16.43 4.30 -6.50
C GLY A 242 -17.88 4.29 -6.04
N LYS A 243 -18.12 4.80 -4.85
CA LYS A 243 -19.43 5.12 -4.31
C LYS A 243 -19.42 6.56 -3.80
N PHE A 244 -20.38 7.36 -4.28
CA PHE A 244 -20.49 8.76 -3.94
C PHE A 244 -21.57 8.99 -2.88
N GLU A 245 -21.23 9.71 -1.83
CA GLU A 245 -22.17 10.14 -0.78
C GLU A 245 -21.67 11.41 -0.11
N GLN A 246 -22.53 12.40 0.07
CA GLN A 246 -22.25 13.66 0.80
C GLN A 246 -20.98 14.39 0.31
N GLY A 247 -20.78 14.46 -1.02
CA GLY A 247 -19.62 15.15 -1.60
C GLY A 247 -18.31 14.36 -1.60
N LEU A 248 -18.32 13.13 -1.10
CA LEU A 248 -17.14 12.27 -0.98
C LEU A 248 -17.28 10.98 -1.78
N TRP A 249 -16.16 10.52 -2.29
CA TRP A 249 -16.00 9.24 -2.96
C TRP A 249 -15.38 8.22 -2.01
N PHE A 250 -15.91 7.02 -2.02
CA PHE A 250 -15.50 5.89 -1.18
C PHE A 250 -15.16 4.69 -2.05
N SER A 251 -14.25 3.84 -1.59
CA SER A 251 -14.20 2.50 -2.10
C SER A 251 -15.51 1.74 -1.75
N PRO A 252 -15.98 0.82 -2.60
CA PRO A 252 -17.17 0.03 -2.28
C PRO A 252 -17.07 -0.70 -0.93
N VAL A 253 -15.86 -1.17 -0.58
CA VAL A 253 -15.62 -1.90 0.67
C VAL A 253 -15.90 -1.01 1.88
N VAL A 254 -15.31 0.19 1.91
CA VAL A 254 -15.49 1.14 3.02
C VAL A 254 -16.90 1.71 3.04
N TYR A 255 -17.47 2.03 1.88
CA TYR A 255 -18.85 2.51 1.78
C TYR A 255 -19.84 1.54 2.43
N PHE A 256 -19.80 0.26 2.05
CA PHE A 256 -20.71 -0.73 2.61
C PHE A 256 -20.39 -1.07 4.07
N ALA A 257 -19.11 -1.09 4.47
CA ALA A 257 -18.72 -1.27 5.86
C ALA A 257 -19.29 -0.14 6.74
N ARG A 258 -19.14 1.12 6.31
CA ARG A 258 -19.70 2.30 6.99
C ARG A 258 -21.22 2.22 7.11
N LYS A 259 -21.92 1.95 6.00
CA LYS A 259 -23.39 1.82 6.01
C LYS A 259 -23.87 0.74 6.98
N LYS A 260 -23.24 -0.43 6.94
CA LYS A 260 -23.61 -1.56 7.82
C LYS A 260 -23.27 -1.30 9.28
N ALA A 261 -22.09 -0.73 9.56
CA ALA A 261 -21.70 -0.36 10.92
C ALA A 261 -22.68 0.65 11.52
N LEU A 262 -23.02 1.70 10.78
CA LEU A 262 -23.99 2.70 11.23
C LEU A 262 -25.37 2.10 11.45
N ALA A 263 -25.84 1.19 10.59
CA ALA A 263 -27.10 0.49 10.76
C ALA A 263 -27.12 -0.37 12.04
N MET A 264 -26.02 -1.11 12.30
CA MET A 264 -25.90 -1.92 13.53
C MET A 264 -25.89 -1.06 14.79
N ILE A 265 -25.18 0.07 14.77
CA ILE A 265 -25.13 1.00 15.89
C ILE A 265 -26.53 1.60 16.13
N ARG A 266 -27.18 2.10 15.07
CA ARG A 266 -28.53 2.69 15.18
C ARG A 266 -29.57 1.70 15.67
N ALA A 267 -29.53 0.45 15.21
CA ALA A 267 -30.46 -0.59 15.68
C ALA A 267 -30.31 -0.92 17.17
N ASN A 268 -29.19 -0.55 17.79
CA ASN A 268 -28.93 -0.75 19.22
C ASN A 268 -28.92 0.58 20.02
N GLN A 269 -29.29 1.69 19.39
CA GLN A 269 -29.49 2.96 20.11
C GLN A 269 -30.77 2.84 20.95
N GLN A 270 -30.62 2.99 22.27
CA GLN A 270 -31.69 3.15 23.20
C GLN A 270 -31.62 4.56 23.78
N ASP A 271 -32.77 5.22 23.87
CA ASP A 271 -32.83 6.56 24.44
C ASP A 271 -32.57 6.49 25.95
N SER A 272 -31.55 7.17 26.41
CA SER A 272 -31.05 7.11 27.77
C SER A 272 -31.46 8.36 28.55
N GLY A 273 -32.66 8.46 28.95
CA GLY A 273 -33.18 9.62 29.69
C GLY A 273 -32.48 10.01 30.99
N ASP A 274 -31.42 9.35 31.45
CA ASP A 274 -30.79 9.64 32.73
C ASP A 274 -29.38 10.23 32.60
N ALA A 275 -29.32 11.56 32.46
CA ALA A 275 -28.07 12.32 32.45
C ALA A 275 -27.32 12.35 33.79
N ARG A 276 -27.94 11.86 34.88
CA ARG A 276 -27.39 11.90 36.25
C ARG A 276 -26.48 10.72 36.58
N SER A 277 -26.50 9.65 35.78
CA SER A 277 -25.64 8.49 35.99
C SER A 277 -24.16 8.82 35.66
N SER A 278 -23.24 8.20 36.40
CA SER A 278 -21.79 8.34 36.12
C SER A 278 -21.45 7.88 34.69
N VAL A 279 -20.36 8.40 34.11
CA VAL A 279 -19.84 7.98 32.80
C VAL A 279 -19.63 6.46 32.76
N GLN A 280 -19.12 5.89 33.84
CA GLN A 280 -18.92 4.45 34.04
C GLN A 280 -20.21 3.66 33.90
N ALA A 281 -21.25 4.01 34.68
CA ALA A 281 -22.54 3.32 34.65
C ALA A 281 -23.22 3.42 33.27
N ARG A 282 -23.12 4.59 32.62
CA ARG A 282 -23.65 4.77 31.27
C ARG A 282 -22.89 3.94 30.22
N SER A 283 -21.55 3.84 30.33
CA SER A 283 -20.73 3.09 29.38
C SER A 283 -21.06 1.60 29.37
N LEU A 284 -21.42 1.01 30.51
CA LEU A 284 -21.80 -0.41 30.63
C LEU A 284 -23.29 -0.68 30.44
N ARG A 285 -24.14 0.36 30.29
CA ARG A 285 -25.58 0.19 30.07
C ARG A 285 -25.91 -0.21 28.63
N TYR A 286 -25.12 0.25 27.66
CA TYR A 286 -25.42 0.09 26.26
C TYR A 286 -24.47 -0.92 25.59
N ARG A 287 -24.98 -1.58 24.58
CA ARG A 287 -24.16 -2.50 23.77
C ARG A 287 -22.98 -1.79 23.09
N TYR A 288 -23.18 -0.55 22.65
CA TYR A 288 -22.14 0.27 22.03
C TYR A 288 -22.07 1.61 22.74
N SER A 289 -20.91 1.93 23.26
CA SER A 289 -20.66 3.18 23.96
C SER A 289 -19.39 3.84 23.40
N ILE A 290 -19.46 5.16 23.27
CA ILE A 290 -18.31 5.98 22.88
C ILE A 290 -18.02 6.95 24.01
N VAL A 291 -16.81 6.90 24.55
CA VAL A 291 -16.32 7.81 25.58
C VAL A 291 -15.29 8.73 24.96
N THR A 292 -15.56 10.01 24.99
CA THR A 292 -14.65 11.03 24.45
C THR A 292 -14.10 11.93 25.55
N GLY A 293 -12.87 12.38 25.39
CA GLY A 293 -12.25 13.34 26.31
C GLY A 293 -10.86 13.73 25.82
N GLY A 294 -10.41 14.93 26.20
CA GLY A 294 -9.08 15.45 25.87
C GLY A 294 -7.94 14.70 26.55
N ALA A 295 -6.72 15.11 26.27
CA ALA A 295 -5.53 14.59 26.95
C ALA A 295 -5.62 14.83 28.47
N GLY A 296 -5.24 13.84 29.26
CA GLY A 296 -5.26 13.93 30.75
C GLY A 296 -6.65 13.89 31.38
N SER A 297 -7.74 13.64 30.64
CA SER A 297 -9.12 13.57 31.18
C SER A 297 -9.43 12.27 31.95
N GLY A 298 -8.47 11.40 32.19
CA GLY A 298 -8.67 10.16 32.94
C GLY A 298 -9.26 9.00 32.13
N LYS A 299 -9.21 9.03 30.79
CA LYS A 299 -9.75 7.99 29.90
C LYS A 299 -9.19 6.59 30.21
N THR A 300 -7.87 6.49 30.42
CA THR A 300 -7.21 5.22 30.70
C THR A 300 -7.61 4.68 32.09
N GLU A 301 -7.78 5.55 33.09
CA GLU A 301 -8.28 5.14 34.40
C GLU A 301 -9.74 4.68 34.35
N LEU A 302 -10.58 5.37 33.58
CA LEU A 302 -11.95 4.92 33.30
C LEU A 302 -11.95 3.56 32.62
N ALA A 303 -11.09 3.35 31.62
CA ALA A 303 -10.92 2.07 30.93
C ALA A 303 -10.63 0.93 31.94
N LYS A 304 -9.63 1.12 32.80
CA LYS A 304 -9.25 0.15 33.85
C LYS A 304 -10.40 -0.10 34.84
N SER A 305 -11.11 0.94 35.26
CA SER A 305 -12.26 0.83 36.14
C SER A 305 -13.41 0.02 35.52
N LEU A 306 -13.72 0.25 34.24
CA LEU A 306 -14.73 -0.53 33.49
C LEU A 306 -14.34 -2.01 33.41
N MET A 307 -13.08 -2.29 33.09
CA MET A 307 -12.57 -3.66 33.02
C MET A 307 -12.64 -4.38 34.35
N THR A 308 -12.25 -3.71 35.44
CA THR A 308 -12.31 -4.24 36.79
C THR A 308 -13.74 -4.58 37.17
N GLN A 309 -14.66 -3.66 36.96
CA GLN A 309 -16.08 -3.87 37.28
C GLN A 309 -16.67 -5.08 36.55
N VAL A 310 -16.40 -5.26 35.28
CA VAL A 310 -16.92 -6.41 34.51
C VAL A 310 -16.26 -7.71 34.98
N ARG A 311 -14.96 -7.71 35.29
CA ARG A 311 -14.27 -8.89 35.83
C ARG A 311 -14.78 -9.28 37.23
N GLU A 312 -15.05 -8.33 38.10
CA GLU A 312 -15.61 -8.57 39.43
C GLU A 312 -17.02 -9.21 39.34
N GLN A 313 -17.75 -8.93 38.28
CA GLN A 313 -19.05 -9.55 37.98
C GLN A 313 -18.90 -10.91 37.26
N GLY A 314 -17.69 -11.44 37.13
CA GLY A 314 -17.40 -12.72 36.45
C GLY A 314 -17.41 -12.65 34.94
N GLY A 315 -17.47 -11.46 34.34
CA GLY A 315 -17.49 -11.26 32.89
C GLY A 315 -16.08 -11.32 32.28
N LYS A 316 -16.03 -11.75 31.02
CA LYS A 316 -14.81 -11.80 30.21
C LYS A 316 -14.56 -10.44 29.56
N VAL A 317 -13.35 -9.93 29.68
CA VAL A 317 -12.93 -8.65 29.10
C VAL A 317 -11.83 -8.85 28.08
N ALA A 318 -12.02 -8.33 26.87
CA ALA A 318 -10.96 -8.16 25.87
C ALA A 318 -10.53 -6.69 25.84
N ALA A 319 -9.40 -6.39 26.48
CA ALA A 319 -8.79 -5.07 26.48
C ALA A 319 -7.95 -4.87 25.23
N THR A 320 -8.25 -3.83 24.43
CA THR A 320 -7.53 -3.57 23.19
C THR A 320 -7.23 -2.10 22.97
N ALA A 321 -6.24 -1.84 22.12
CA ALA A 321 -5.96 -0.51 21.61
C ALA A 321 -5.55 -0.58 20.13
N MET A 322 -5.52 0.58 19.46
CA MET A 322 -5.08 0.63 18.06
C MET A 322 -3.56 0.48 17.93
N THR A 323 -2.78 0.81 18.97
CA THR A 323 -1.32 0.69 18.97
C THR A 323 -0.84 -0.26 20.08
N GLY A 324 0.32 -0.91 19.88
CA GLY A 324 0.94 -1.78 20.89
C GLY A 324 1.27 -1.01 22.17
N LYS A 325 1.77 0.23 22.06
CA LYS A 325 2.08 1.07 23.20
C LYS A 325 0.84 1.39 24.06
N ALA A 326 -0.27 1.74 23.42
CA ALA A 326 -1.52 2.01 24.13
C ALA A 326 -2.09 0.72 24.77
N ALA A 327 -1.99 -0.41 24.10
CA ALA A 327 -2.39 -1.71 24.67
C ALA A 327 -1.61 -2.02 25.96
N THR A 328 -0.30 -1.85 25.98
CA THR A 328 0.54 -2.08 27.17
C THR A 328 0.12 -1.21 28.36
N LEU A 329 -0.38 0.00 28.13
CA LEU A 329 -0.85 0.90 29.20
C LEU A 329 -2.18 0.42 29.84
N LEU A 330 -2.99 -0.36 29.11
CA LEU A 330 -4.24 -0.94 29.63
C LEU A 330 -4.00 -2.14 30.55
N GLY A 331 -2.92 -2.90 30.34
CA GLY A 331 -2.55 -4.05 31.15
C GLY A 331 -1.79 -5.11 30.37
N GLU A 332 -1.27 -6.12 31.09
CA GLU A 332 -0.47 -7.20 30.48
C GLU A 332 -1.27 -8.08 29.52
N ASP A 333 -2.55 -8.30 29.81
CA ASP A 333 -3.48 -9.09 28.97
C ASP A 333 -4.01 -8.33 27.76
N ALA A 334 -3.73 -7.03 27.67
CA ALA A 334 -4.24 -6.21 26.57
C ALA A 334 -3.43 -6.44 25.29
N THR A 335 -4.13 -6.35 24.16
CA THR A 335 -3.53 -6.59 22.84
C THR A 335 -3.99 -5.53 21.84
N THR A 336 -3.37 -5.50 20.64
CA THR A 336 -3.90 -4.61 19.60
C THR A 336 -5.19 -5.16 19.02
N LEU A 337 -6.09 -4.27 18.62
CA LEU A 337 -7.35 -4.67 17.98
C LEU A 337 -7.13 -5.50 16.72
N HIS A 338 -6.09 -5.21 15.94
CA HIS A 338 -5.68 -6.02 14.79
C HIS A 338 -5.36 -7.46 15.18
N LYS A 339 -4.62 -7.65 16.29
CA LYS A 339 -4.27 -9.00 16.78
C LYS A 339 -5.52 -9.71 17.32
N LEU A 340 -6.40 -9.02 18.06
CA LEU A 340 -7.68 -9.59 18.53
C LEU A 340 -8.53 -10.10 17.37
N LEU A 341 -8.60 -9.35 16.28
CA LEU A 341 -9.37 -9.70 15.08
C LEU A 341 -8.63 -10.65 14.13
N GLY A 342 -7.40 -11.06 14.48
CA GLY A 342 -6.60 -12.00 13.67
C GLY A 342 -6.18 -11.44 12.32
N TYR A 343 -5.72 -10.18 12.27
CA TYR A 343 -5.24 -9.56 11.04
C TYR A 343 -3.94 -10.21 10.57
N GLY A 344 -3.95 -10.70 9.33
CA GLY A 344 -2.80 -11.32 8.68
C GLY A 344 -3.14 -11.81 7.27
N GLY A 345 -2.11 -12.02 6.42
CA GLY A 345 -2.29 -12.59 5.08
C GLY A 345 -3.26 -11.84 4.15
N GLY A 346 -3.54 -10.57 4.44
CA GLY A 346 -4.46 -9.72 3.66
C GLY A 346 -5.91 -9.72 4.14
N GLY A 347 -6.19 -10.17 5.38
CA GLY A 347 -7.54 -10.15 5.94
C GLY A 347 -7.63 -10.39 7.44
N TYR A 348 -8.85 -10.42 7.94
CA TYR A 348 -9.19 -10.73 9.33
C TYR A 348 -9.73 -12.15 9.42
N SER A 349 -9.14 -12.98 10.26
CA SER A 349 -9.48 -14.42 10.39
C SER A 349 -10.44 -14.72 11.54
N VAL A 350 -10.53 -13.87 12.56
CA VAL A 350 -11.41 -14.08 13.71
C VAL A 350 -12.84 -13.70 13.35
N SER A 351 -13.75 -14.65 13.46
CA SER A 351 -15.20 -14.47 13.21
C SER A 351 -16.01 -14.18 14.47
N THR A 352 -15.52 -14.58 15.65
CA THR A 352 -16.19 -14.37 16.93
C THR A 352 -15.16 -14.11 18.03
N VAL A 353 -15.39 -13.03 18.78
CA VAL A 353 -14.63 -12.68 19.99
C VAL A 353 -15.44 -13.15 21.21
N ASP A 354 -14.85 -14.04 22.00
CA ASP A 354 -15.46 -14.57 23.24
C ASP A 354 -15.16 -13.60 24.41
N ALA A 355 -15.92 -12.51 24.47
CA ALA A 355 -15.83 -11.51 25.53
C ALA A 355 -17.20 -10.86 25.77
N ASP A 356 -17.51 -10.58 27.04
CA ASP A 356 -18.68 -9.84 27.45
C ASP A 356 -18.49 -8.34 27.25
N LEU A 357 -17.24 -7.86 27.39
CA LEU A 357 -16.82 -6.50 27.10
C LEU A 357 -15.58 -6.49 26.19
N VAL A 358 -15.68 -5.80 25.07
CA VAL A 358 -14.52 -5.39 24.28
C VAL A 358 -14.29 -3.90 24.47
N LEU A 359 -13.14 -3.55 25.04
CA LEU A 359 -12.74 -2.17 25.24
C LEU A 359 -11.66 -1.81 24.21
N VAL A 360 -11.83 -0.70 23.51
CA VAL A 360 -10.90 -0.20 22.49
C VAL A 360 -10.43 1.19 22.87
N ASP A 361 -9.17 1.32 23.29
CA ASP A 361 -8.54 2.62 23.54
C ASP A 361 -7.91 3.17 22.25
N GLU A 362 -7.70 4.48 22.20
CA GLU A 362 -7.26 5.22 21.01
C GLU A 362 -8.20 4.99 19.80
N ALA A 363 -9.50 4.92 20.06
CA ALA A 363 -10.50 4.61 19.04
C ALA A 363 -10.60 5.65 17.91
N GLY A 364 -10.03 6.85 18.06
CA GLY A 364 -9.90 7.84 17.01
C GLY A 364 -9.16 7.36 15.75
N MET A 365 -8.35 6.30 15.91
CA MET A 365 -7.63 5.67 14.79
C MET A 365 -8.40 4.54 14.11
N LEU A 366 -9.64 4.26 14.49
CA LEU A 366 -10.47 3.21 13.88
C LEU A 366 -10.92 3.59 12.47
N THR A 367 -10.62 2.75 11.50
CA THR A 367 -11.24 2.86 10.18
C THR A 367 -12.63 2.21 10.17
N TRP A 368 -13.49 2.61 9.23
CA TRP A 368 -14.83 2.02 9.08
C TRP A 368 -14.80 0.51 8.86
N HIS A 369 -13.78 0.03 8.17
CA HIS A 369 -13.61 -1.40 7.91
C HIS A 369 -13.30 -2.17 9.20
N ILE A 370 -12.39 -1.67 10.03
CA ILE A 370 -12.03 -2.29 11.32
C ILE A 370 -13.21 -2.24 12.27
N LEU A 371 -13.89 -1.09 12.37
CA LEU A 371 -15.09 -0.95 13.19
C LEU A 371 -16.18 -1.96 12.77
N TYR A 372 -16.46 -2.08 11.49
CA TYR A 372 -17.45 -3.04 11.01
C TYR A 372 -17.04 -4.49 11.33
N ARG A 373 -15.76 -4.84 11.20
CA ARG A 373 -15.25 -6.17 11.60
C ARG A 373 -15.41 -6.43 13.09
N LEU A 374 -15.11 -5.45 13.92
CA LEU A 374 -15.32 -5.53 15.36
C LEU A 374 -16.81 -5.78 15.71
N LEU A 375 -17.71 -4.98 15.14
CA LEU A 375 -19.15 -5.11 15.36
C LEU A 375 -19.69 -6.49 14.94
N LEU A 376 -19.14 -7.09 13.88
CA LEU A 376 -19.50 -8.44 13.44
C LEU A 376 -18.96 -9.53 14.37
N ALA A 377 -17.74 -9.39 14.85
CA ALA A 377 -17.05 -10.40 15.64
C ALA A 377 -17.48 -10.39 17.12
N CYS A 378 -17.86 -9.24 17.66
CA CYS A 378 -18.21 -9.09 19.06
C CYS A 378 -19.73 -9.23 19.29
N ARG A 379 -20.10 -10.15 20.19
CA ARG A 379 -21.49 -10.33 20.66
C ARG A 379 -21.78 -9.56 21.95
N GLY A 380 -20.75 -9.26 22.74
CA GLY A 380 -20.84 -8.51 23.99
C GLY A 380 -20.90 -7.00 23.77
N GLN A 381 -20.66 -6.28 24.85
CA GLN A 381 -20.58 -4.83 24.85
C GLN A 381 -19.29 -4.34 24.18
N ILE A 382 -19.35 -3.19 23.52
CA ILE A 382 -18.19 -2.52 22.93
C ILE A 382 -18.12 -1.10 23.50
N VAL A 383 -17.01 -0.79 24.14
CA VAL A 383 -16.71 0.56 24.61
C VAL A 383 -15.52 1.10 23.83
N LEU A 384 -15.75 2.15 23.05
CA LEU A 384 -14.74 2.88 22.30
C LEU A 384 -14.30 4.09 23.10
N ILE A 385 -13.02 4.22 23.37
CA ILE A 385 -12.46 5.36 24.11
C ILE A 385 -11.49 6.10 23.21
N GLY A 386 -11.65 7.41 23.10
CA GLY A 386 -10.79 8.20 22.21
C GLY A 386 -10.86 9.70 22.47
N ASP A 387 -10.02 10.41 21.77
CA ASP A 387 -9.97 11.86 21.79
C ASP A 387 -10.30 12.38 20.38
N PRO A 388 -11.42 13.07 20.19
CA PRO A 388 -11.80 13.57 18.87
C PRO A 388 -10.91 14.71 18.37
N GLN A 389 -10.06 15.28 19.24
CA GLN A 389 -9.10 16.34 18.89
C GLN A 389 -7.70 15.79 18.58
N GLN A 390 -7.44 14.51 18.90
CA GLN A 390 -6.21 13.85 18.47
C GLN A 390 -6.27 13.57 16.98
N LEU A 391 -5.07 13.50 16.37
CA LEU A 391 -4.92 13.28 14.95
C LEU A 391 -5.77 12.08 14.49
N ALA A 392 -6.62 12.33 13.53
CA ALA A 392 -7.23 11.28 12.73
C ALA A 392 -6.17 10.33 12.17
N PRO A 393 -6.52 9.11 11.74
CA PRO A 393 -5.58 8.22 11.04
C PRO A 393 -4.80 8.99 10.00
N VAL A 394 -3.49 8.71 9.89
CA VAL A 394 -2.58 9.44 8.98
C VAL A 394 -3.20 9.50 7.58
N GLY A 395 -3.51 10.73 7.11
CA GLY A 395 -4.16 10.94 5.81
C GLY A 395 -5.63 11.34 5.85
N ALA A 396 -6.30 11.29 7.00
CA ALA A 396 -7.64 11.84 7.13
C ALA A 396 -7.56 13.39 7.07
N THR A 397 -8.17 13.98 6.07
CA THR A 397 -8.51 15.42 6.12
C THR A 397 -9.66 15.61 7.10
N PRO A 398 -9.61 16.65 7.93
CA PRO A 398 -10.67 16.94 8.91
C PRO A 398 -12.02 17.16 8.26
#